data_9eb7d9b20b71b6c0328eeb5bd795e6db
#
_entry.id   9eb7d9b20b71b6c0328eeb5bd795e6db
#
_cell.length_a   1.000
_cell.length_b   1.000
_cell.length_c   1.000
_cell.angle_alpha   90.00
_cell.angle_beta   90.00
_cell.angle_gamma   90.00
#
_symmetry.space_group_name_H-M   'P 1'
#
loop_
_entity.id
_entity.type
_entity.pdbx_description
1 polymer ?
#
loop_
_entity_poly.entity_id
_entity_poly.type
_entity_poly.pdbx_seq_one_letter_code
_entity_poly.pdbx_strand_id
1 'polypeptide(L)'
;MSPNSAPAGTKAVDLGCSVLWADRNLGAEDVFSEGGSYGFGDISGTHTEQWEKADFGNYVEDKIKVLEYYGGLYLRDDGISHTGRDIVTSQWGGKWRMPTKGHWEELMKKCKWEWDASKSAYKVSGKGNSIYIPAAGWGLGQHGANGDDCMYWSSTLDKSGKYTEYHSYGSTSYALYP
;
A
#
# COMPACT_ATOMS: atom_id res chain seq x y z
N MET A 1 2.10 -23.54 13.22
CA MET A 1 1.45 -22.45 12.47
C MET A 1 1.72 -22.71 11.00
N SER A 2 0.70 -22.76 10.15
CA SER A 2 0.90 -22.85 8.71
C SER A 2 1.73 -21.66 8.27
N PRO A 3 2.72 -21.83 7.36
CA PRO A 3 3.44 -20.69 6.83
C PRO A 3 2.44 -19.73 6.20
N ASN A 4 2.56 -18.45 6.50
CA ASN A 4 1.73 -17.43 5.90
C ASN A 4 1.89 -17.50 4.39
N SER A 5 0.79 -17.56 3.68
CA SER A 5 0.77 -17.64 2.22
C SER A 5 -0.36 -16.80 1.66
N ALA A 6 -0.16 -16.25 0.47
CA ALA A 6 -1.22 -15.57 -0.25
C ALA A 6 -2.43 -16.51 -0.44
N PRO A 7 -3.66 -15.98 -0.45
CA PRO A 7 -4.86 -16.76 -0.70
C PRO A 7 -4.76 -17.59 -1.97
N ALA A 8 -5.36 -18.79 -1.95
CA ALA A 8 -5.38 -19.65 -3.11
C ALA A 8 -5.99 -18.92 -4.32
N GLY A 9 -5.32 -19.01 -5.47
CA GLY A 9 -5.73 -18.31 -6.68
C GLY A 9 -5.20 -16.88 -6.85
N THR A 10 -4.50 -16.35 -5.86
CA THR A 10 -3.78 -15.05 -6.03
C THR A 10 -2.70 -15.19 -7.10
N LYS A 11 -2.68 -14.28 -8.05
CA LYS A 11 -1.74 -14.29 -9.19
C LYS A 11 -0.75 -13.14 -9.09
N ALA A 12 0.48 -13.43 -9.48
CA ALA A 12 1.51 -12.43 -9.76
C ALA A 12 1.46 -12.10 -11.26
N VAL A 13 1.09 -10.87 -11.60
CA VAL A 13 0.78 -10.42 -12.97
C VAL A 13 1.93 -9.58 -13.52
N ASP A 14 2.44 -9.95 -14.69
CA ASP A 14 3.44 -9.18 -15.42
C ASP A 14 2.77 -8.08 -16.24
N LEU A 15 2.93 -6.84 -15.81
CA LEU A 15 2.41 -5.64 -16.49
C LEU A 15 3.51 -4.91 -17.30
N GLY A 16 4.70 -5.51 -17.44
CA GLY A 16 5.87 -4.88 -18.07
C GLY A 16 6.60 -3.90 -17.16
N CYS A 17 6.32 -3.93 -15.85
CA CYS A 17 7.05 -3.20 -14.82
C CYS A 17 8.26 -3.98 -14.32
N SER A 18 9.09 -3.35 -13.49
CA SER A 18 10.26 -3.97 -12.87
C SER A 18 9.89 -5.08 -11.87
N VAL A 19 8.67 -5.09 -11.39
CA VAL A 19 8.10 -6.10 -10.47
C VAL A 19 6.79 -6.65 -11.02
N LEU A 20 6.44 -7.86 -10.57
CA LEU A 20 5.12 -8.41 -10.77
C LEU A 20 4.13 -7.82 -9.74
N TRP A 21 2.89 -7.62 -10.15
CA TRP A 21 1.83 -7.08 -9.29
C TRP A 21 0.85 -8.18 -8.89
N ALA A 22 0.36 -8.10 -7.66
CA ALA A 22 -0.75 -8.96 -7.24
C ALA A 22 -2.01 -8.60 -8.02
N ASP A 23 -2.83 -9.62 -8.33
CA ASP A 23 -4.12 -9.41 -8.99
C ASP A 23 -5.20 -8.87 -8.05
N ARG A 24 -4.91 -8.78 -6.74
CA ARG A 24 -5.86 -8.34 -5.70
C ARG A 24 -5.16 -7.65 -4.54
N ASN A 25 -5.94 -6.92 -3.73
CA ASN A 25 -5.47 -6.31 -2.51
C ASN A 25 -5.25 -7.32 -1.38
N LEU A 26 -4.42 -6.96 -0.41
CA LEU A 26 -4.26 -7.71 0.83
C LEU A 26 -5.60 -7.80 1.56
N GLY A 27 -6.00 -9.00 1.97
CA GLY A 27 -7.28 -9.26 2.63
C GLY A 27 -8.50 -9.30 1.70
N ALA A 28 -8.32 -9.12 0.39
CA ALA A 28 -9.41 -9.19 -0.57
C ALA A 28 -9.80 -10.63 -0.90
N GLU A 29 -11.10 -10.90 -0.97
CA GLU A 29 -11.62 -12.21 -1.36
C GLU A 29 -11.50 -12.46 -2.87
N ASP A 30 -11.59 -11.38 -3.67
CA ASP A 30 -11.47 -11.42 -5.12
C ASP A 30 -10.70 -10.20 -5.66
N VAL A 31 -10.60 -10.09 -6.99
CA VAL A 31 -9.82 -9.05 -7.67
C VAL A 31 -10.50 -7.66 -7.67
N PHE A 32 -11.76 -7.56 -7.25
CA PHE A 32 -12.52 -6.32 -7.20
C PHE A 32 -12.77 -5.83 -5.77
N SER A 33 -12.54 -6.69 -4.78
CA SER A 33 -12.74 -6.36 -3.37
C SER A 33 -11.66 -5.41 -2.87
N GLU A 34 -12.05 -4.46 -2.04
CA GLU A 34 -11.15 -3.45 -1.47
C GLU A 34 -10.05 -4.07 -0.60
N GLY A 35 -10.35 -5.21 0.04
CA GLY A 35 -9.45 -5.85 1.00
C GLY A 35 -9.55 -5.26 2.39
N GLY A 36 -8.46 -5.40 3.15
CA GLY A 36 -8.36 -4.86 4.51
C GLY A 36 -7.79 -3.45 4.54
N SER A 37 -8.13 -2.69 5.58
CA SER A 37 -7.46 -1.44 5.92
C SER A 37 -6.38 -1.72 6.95
N TYR A 38 -5.19 -1.16 6.75
CA TYR A 38 -4.01 -1.45 7.57
C TYR A 38 -3.29 -0.15 7.95
N GLY A 39 -2.86 -0.04 9.20
CA GLY A 39 -1.94 1.02 9.63
C GLY A 39 -0.55 0.80 9.04
N PHE A 40 0.14 1.88 8.73
CA PHE A 40 1.49 1.81 8.17
C PHE A 40 2.47 1.20 9.18
N GLY A 41 3.15 0.12 8.79
CA GLY A 41 4.12 -0.57 9.64
C GLY A 41 3.52 -1.46 10.74
N ASP A 42 2.20 -1.54 10.84
CA ASP A 42 1.52 -2.44 11.76
C ASP A 42 1.28 -3.81 11.13
N ILE A 43 2.04 -4.80 11.57
CA ILE A 43 1.93 -6.19 11.11
C ILE A 43 0.88 -7.00 11.87
N SER A 44 0.31 -6.45 12.94
CA SER A 44 -0.75 -7.13 13.70
C SER A 44 -2.07 -7.16 12.93
N GLY A 45 -2.27 -6.18 12.04
CA GLY A 45 -3.51 -5.99 11.30
C GLY A 45 -4.68 -5.51 12.16
N THR A 46 -4.40 -5.06 13.40
CA THR A 46 -5.42 -4.56 14.33
C THR A 46 -5.62 -3.06 14.23
N HIS A 47 -4.62 -2.33 13.74
CA HIS A 47 -4.67 -0.91 13.54
C HIS A 47 -5.05 -0.61 12.08
N THR A 48 -6.13 0.12 11.89
CA THR A 48 -6.70 0.40 10.57
C THR A 48 -6.65 1.86 10.19
N GLU A 49 -6.20 2.73 11.11
CA GLU A 49 -6.09 4.16 10.88
C GLU A 49 -4.72 4.55 10.31
N GLN A 50 -4.72 5.56 9.44
CA GLN A 50 -3.50 6.07 8.80
C GLN A 50 -2.44 6.57 9.79
N TRP A 51 -2.88 7.01 10.95
CA TRP A 51 -2.09 7.61 12.01
C TRP A 51 -2.45 7.00 13.33
N GLU A 52 -1.92 5.89 13.59
CA GLU A 52 -1.99 5.36 14.93
C GLU A 52 -1.19 6.25 15.86
N LYS A 53 -1.94 7.05 16.61
CA LYS A 53 -1.37 7.85 17.72
C LYS A 53 -0.62 7.00 18.73
N ALA A 54 -0.95 5.71 18.79
CA ALA A 54 -0.33 4.78 19.72
C ALA A 54 1.15 4.54 19.42
N ASP A 55 1.52 4.51 18.14
CA ASP A 55 2.91 4.17 17.77
C ASP A 55 3.86 5.37 17.88
N PHE A 56 3.37 6.57 17.67
CA PHE A 56 4.19 7.79 17.65
C PHE A 56 3.72 8.89 18.60
N GLY A 57 2.62 8.69 19.31
CA GLY A 57 1.98 9.76 20.07
C GLY A 57 1.32 10.80 19.16
N ASN A 58 1.12 12.00 19.67
CA ASN A 58 0.58 13.09 18.88
C ASN A 58 1.70 13.68 18.01
N TYR A 59 1.73 13.32 16.73
CA TYR A 59 2.64 13.85 15.73
C TYR A 59 4.13 13.65 16.04
N VAL A 60 4.76 12.81 15.28
CA VAL A 60 6.23 12.72 15.30
C VAL A 60 6.77 13.84 14.42
N GLU A 61 6.99 15.00 15.02
CA GLU A 61 7.79 16.06 14.39
C GLU A 61 9.29 15.74 14.42
N ASP A 62 9.66 14.71 15.17
CA ASP A 62 11.03 14.37 15.47
C ASP A 62 11.50 13.17 14.63
N LYS A 63 12.38 13.45 13.67
CA LYS A 63 13.03 12.43 12.85
C LYS A 63 13.74 11.34 13.65
N ILE A 64 14.21 11.66 14.85
CA ILE A 64 14.89 10.71 15.72
C ILE A 64 13.93 9.59 16.14
N LYS A 65 12.72 9.92 16.54
CA LYS A 65 11.71 8.92 16.93
C LYS A 65 11.31 8.04 15.76
N VAL A 66 11.19 8.61 14.55
CA VAL A 66 10.93 7.83 13.33
C VAL A 66 12.09 6.86 13.06
N LEU A 67 13.34 7.30 13.18
CA LEU A 67 14.52 6.46 13.04
C LEU A 67 14.56 5.35 14.09
N GLU A 68 14.27 5.66 15.34
CA GLU A 68 14.22 4.69 16.43
C GLU A 68 13.13 3.63 16.18
N TYR A 69 11.92 4.07 15.82
CA TYR A 69 10.80 3.18 15.55
C TYR A 69 11.07 2.23 14.40
N TYR A 70 11.59 2.73 13.29
CA TYR A 70 11.85 1.90 12.11
C TYR A 70 13.25 1.28 12.09
N GLY A 71 14.06 1.46 13.15
CA GLY A 71 15.33 0.77 13.31
C GLY A 71 16.30 0.96 12.14
N GLY A 72 16.41 2.15 11.60
CA GLY A 72 17.26 2.46 10.45
C GLY A 72 16.64 2.20 9.07
N LEU A 73 15.44 1.61 8.99
CA LEU A 73 14.71 1.38 7.74
C LEU A 73 14.41 2.70 7.00
N TYR A 74 14.33 3.80 7.76
CA TYR A 74 14.13 5.13 7.23
C TYR A 74 15.17 5.56 6.18
N LEU A 75 16.39 5.04 6.27
CA LEU A 75 17.48 5.36 5.34
C LEU A 75 17.45 4.53 4.06
N ARG A 76 16.63 3.48 4.00
CA ARG A 76 16.52 2.60 2.84
C ARG A 76 15.62 3.21 1.77
N ASP A 77 15.93 2.96 0.50
CA ASP A 77 15.09 3.39 -0.62
C ASP A 77 13.79 2.61 -0.74
N ASP A 78 13.81 1.34 -0.32
CA ASP A 78 12.63 0.47 -0.27
C ASP A 78 11.88 0.54 1.06
N GLY A 79 12.36 1.35 2.03
CA GLY A 79 11.74 1.58 3.32
C GLY A 79 11.49 0.28 4.10
N ILE A 80 10.22 -0.01 4.40
CA ILE A 80 9.82 -1.19 5.18
C ILE A 80 9.59 -2.45 4.33
N SER A 81 9.72 -2.37 3.01
CA SER A 81 9.50 -3.51 2.10
C SER A 81 10.37 -4.72 2.48
N HIS A 82 9.78 -5.91 2.53
CA HIS A 82 10.45 -7.15 2.95
C HIS A 82 11.05 -7.14 4.35
N THR A 83 10.56 -6.31 5.24
CA THR A 83 11.02 -6.25 6.63
C THR A 83 9.96 -6.79 7.59
N GLY A 84 10.29 -6.87 8.87
CA GLY A 84 9.32 -7.20 9.92
C GLY A 84 8.20 -6.17 10.12
N ARG A 85 8.21 -5.06 9.38
CA ARG A 85 7.17 -4.03 9.36
C ARG A 85 6.28 -4.06 8.12
N ASP A 86 6.59 -4.93 7.16
CA ASP A 86 5.83 -5.11 5.93
C ASP A 86 4.68 -6.11 6.16
N ILE A 87 3.45 -5.60 6.23
CA ILE A 87 2.26 -6.42 6.47
C ILE A 87 2.02 -7.46 5.37
N VAL A 88 2.35 -7.15 4.12
CA VAL A 88 2.19 -8.09 3.00
C VAL A 88 3.16 -9.25 3.15
N THR A 89 4.43 -8.97 3.44
CA THR A 89 5.43 -10.00 3.75
C THR A 89 5.01 -10.83 4.96
N SER A 90 4.48 -10.18 5.99
CA SER A 90 4.02 -10.86 7.21
C SER A 90 2.84 -11.80 6.95
N GLN A 91 1.84 -11.37 6.16
CA GLN A 91 0.63 -12.17 5.94
C GLN A 91 0.73 -13.15 4.78
N TRP A 92 1.35 -12.76 3.67
CA TRP A 92 1.44 -13.60 2.47
C TRP A 92 2.76 -14.36 2.34
N GLY A 93 3.82 -13.89 3.01
CA GLY A 93 5.12 -14.55 2.99
C GLY A 93 5.79 -14.60 1.62
N GLY A 94 6.80 -15.45 1.49
CA GLY A 94 7.51 -15.67 0.23
C GLY A 94 8.15 -14.39 -0.32
N LYS A 95 7.88 -14.09 -1.58
CA LYS A 95 8.37 -12.89 -2.27
C LYS A 95 7.36 -11.74 -2.27
N TRP A 96 6.20 -11.91 -1.66
CA TRP A 96 5.19 -10.87 -1.56
C TRP A 96 5.64 -9.74 -0.63
N ARG A 97 5.38 -8.52 -1.03
CA ARG A 97 5.80 -7.32 -0.29
C ARG A 97 4.97 -6.10 -0.64
N MET A 98 5.00 -5.11 0.21
CA MET A 98 4.46 -3.80 -0.14
C MET A 98 5.23 -3.18 -1.30
N PRO A 99 4.54 -2.52 -2.26
CA PRO A 99 5.20 -1.78 -3.32
C PRO A 99 5.91 -0.54 -2.75
N THR A 100 7.06 -0.22 -3.33
CA THR A 100 7.77 1.04 -3.05
C THR A 100 7.10 2.22 -3.77
N LYS A 101 7.46 3.44 -3.39
CA LYS A 101 7.12 4.65 -4.14
C LYS A 101 7.48 4.50 -5.62
N GLY A 102 8.70 4.06 -5.92
CA GLY A 102 9.15 3.87 -7.29
C GLY A 102 8.34 2.86 -8.09
N HIS A 103 7.85 1.78 -7.43
CA HIS A 103 6.97 0.80 -8.09
C HIS A 103 5.61 1.42 -8.46
N TRP A 104 5.02 2.24 -7.60
CA TRP A 104 3.78 2.97 -7.90
C TRP A 104 3.98 3.96 -9.05
N GLU A 105 5.04 4.75 -9.02
CA GLU A 105 5.37 5.71 -10.08
C GLU A 105 5.61 5.01 -11.43
N GLU A 106 6.30 3.87 -11.41
CA GLU A 106 6.50 3.05 -12.60
C GLU A 106 5.18 2.52 -13.15
N LEU A 107 4.31 1.98 -12.30
CA LEU A 107 2.99 1.48 -12.69
C LEU A 107 2.13 2.58 -13.32
N MET A 108 2.09 3.76 -12.72
CA MET A 108 1.36 4.91 -13.25
C MET A 108 1.90 5.38 -14.59
N LYS A 109 3.23 5.35 -14.78
CA LYS A 109 3.88 5.82 -15.99
C LYS A 109 3.81 4.84 -17.16
N LYS A 110 3.94 3.53 -16.89
CA LYS A 110 4.08 2.50 -17.93
C LYS A 110 2.77 1.86 -18.35
N CYS A 111 1.77 1.85 -17.47
CA CYS A 111 0.51 1.16 -17.72
C CYS A 111 -0.61 2.12 -18.11
N LYS A 112 -1.59 1.59 -18.83
CA LYS A 112 -2.83 2.30 -19.14
C LYS A 112 -3.80 2.15 -17.96
N TRP A 113 -4.37 3.27 -17.51
CA TRP A 113 -5.34 3.33 -16.42
C TRP A 113 -6.69 3.73 -16.96
N GLU A 114 -7.73 2.95 -16.67
CA GLU A 114 -9.10 3.17 -17.12
C GLU A 114 -10.05 2.97 -15.94
N TRP A 115 -10.85 3.98 -15.62
CA TRP A 115 -11.87 3.86 -14.59
C TRP A 115 -13.01 2.95 -15.05
N ASP A 116 -13.33 1.96 -14.25
CA ASP A 116 -14.48 1.08 -14.43
C ASP A 116 -15.52 1.34 -13.33
N ALA A 117 -16.50 2.20 -13.60
CA ALA A 117 -17.54 2.55 -12.65
C ALA A 117 -18.39 1.33 -12.20
N SER A 118 -18.50 0.30 -13.04
CA SER A 118 -19.26 -0.91 -12.70
C SER A 118 -18.56 -1.76 -11.63
N LYS A 119 -17.25 -1.57 -11.46
CA LYS A 119 -16.39 -2.27 -10.50
C LYS A 119 -15.91 -1.37 -9.38
N SER A 120 -16.17 -0.07 -9.47
CA SER A 120 -15.57 0.93 -8.59
C SER A 120 -14.05 0.75 -8.47
N ALA A 121 -13.39 0.58 -9.60
CA ALA A 121 -11.97 0.25 -9.66
C ALA A 121 -11.30 0.81 -10.92
N TYR A 122 -10.00 1.06 -10.84
CA TYR A 122 -9.19 1.27 -12.05
C TYR A 122 -8.76 -0.07 -12.63
N LYS A 123 -9.01 -0.25 -13.93
CA LYS A 123 -8.36 -1.29 -14.71
C LYS A 123 -7.00 -0.78 -15.14
N VAL A 124 -5.95 -1.45 -14.70
CA VAL A 124 -4.56 -1.12 -15.01
C VAL A 124 -4.01 -2.18 -15.96
N SER A 125 -3.63 -1.77 -17.16
CA SER A 125 -3.25 -2.68 -18.24
C SER A 125 -1.83 -2.43 -18.73
N GLY A 126 -1.07 -3.51 -18.92
CA GLY A 126 0.28 -3.48 -19.47
C GLY A 126 0.71 -4.86 -19.97
N LYS A 127 1.55 -4.91 -21.00
CA LYS A 127 2.11 -6.15 -21.56
C LYS A 127 1.06 -7.23 -21.90
N GLY A 128 -0.15 -6.79 -22.32
CA GLY A 128 -1.25 -7.71 -22.64
C GLY A 128 -2.01 -8.28 -21.44
N ASN A 129 -1.63 -7.92 -20.23
CA ASN A 129 -2.29 -8.31 -18.98
C ASN A 129 -2.98 -7.12 -18.31
N SER A 130 -3.80 -7.38 -17.31
CA SER A 130 -4.41 -6.34 -16.50
C SER A 130 -4.66 -6.80 -15.06
N ILE A 131 -4.69 -5.82 -14.15
CA ILE A 131 -5.18 -5.96 -12.79
C ILE A 131 -6.22 -4.89 -12.50
N TYR A 132 -6.92 -5.00 -11.37
CA TYR A 132 -7.81 -3.97 -10.88
C TYR A 132 -7.28 -3.36 -9.59
N ILE A 133 -7.36 -2.03 -9.49
CA ILE A 133 -7.05 -1.27 -8.27
C ILE A 133 -8.37 -0.69 -7.77
N PRO A 134 -9.01 -1.32 -6.78
CA PRO A 134 -10.30 -0.88 -6.23
C PRO A 134 -10.23 0.50 -5.59
N ALA A 135 -11.35 1.23 -5.61
CA ALA A 135 -11.51 2.49 -4.89
C ALA A 135 -11.69 2.22 -3.39
N ALA A 136 -10.61 1.83 -2.71
CA ALA A 136 -10.61 1.45 -1.30
C ALA A 136 -10.72 2.62 -0.32
N GLY A 137 -10.91 3.85 -0.82
CA GLY A 137 -10.98 5.04 0.01
C GLY A 137 -9.66 5.40 0.70
N TRP A 138 -9.74 6.09 1.84
CA TRP A 138 -8.58 6.63 2.57
C TRP A 138 -8.58 6.29 4.07
N GLY A 139 -9.21 5.23 4.46
CA GLY A 139 -9.21 4.66 5.81
C GLY A 139 -10.61 4.40 6.35
N LEU A 140 -10.77 3.34 7.17
CA LEU A 140 -12.02 2.93 7.82
C LEU A 140 -13.26 2.88 6.91
N GLY A 141 -13.08 2.54 5.62
CA GLY A 141 -14.18 2.54 4.65
C GLY A 141 -14.70 3.93 4.30
N GLN A 142 -13.94 4.99 4.59
CA GLN A 142 -14.27 6.34 4.18
C GLN A 142 -13.91 6.51 2.71
N HIS A 143 -14.89 6.79 1.91
CA HIS A 143 -14.74 7.13 0.50
C HIS A 143 -14.97 8.63 0.33
N GLY A 144 -14.33 9.25 -0.66
CA GLY A 144 -14.67 10.60 -1.07
C GLY A 144 -16.14 10.74 -1.48
N ALA A 145 -16.57 11.96 -1.72
CA ALA A 145 -17.98 12.27 -2.01
C ALA A 145 -18.56 11.48 -3.19
N ASN A 146 -17.72 11.01 -4.10
CA ASN A 146 -18.11 10.25 -5.30
C ASN A 146 -17.84 8.74 -5.17
N GLY A 147 -17.23 8.27 -4.09
CA GLY A 147 -16.89 6.84 -3.89
C GLY A 147 -15.83 6.30 -4.84
N ASP A 148 -14.96 7.17 -5.35
CA ASP A 148 -13.97 6.87 -6.39
C ASP A 148 -12.52 7.09 -5.93
N ASP A 149 -12.32 7.40 -4.65
CA ASP A 149 -10.98 7.65 -4.10
C ASP A 149 -10.20 6.35 -3.89
N CYS A 150 -8.96 6.36 -4.33
CA CYS A 150 -8.01 5.29 -4.12
C CYS A 150 -6.79 5.83 -3.38
N MET A 151 -6.56 5.38 -2.15
CA MET A 151 -5.37 5.73 -1.40
C MET A 151 -4.64 4.46 -0.96
N TYR A 152 -3.42 4.30 -1.43
CA TYR A 152 -2.63 3.11 -1.20
C TYR A 152 -1.28 3.45 -0.56
N TRP A 153 -0.88 2.65 0.42
CA TRP A 153 0.43 2.75 1.02
C TRP A 153 1.55 2.38 0.04
N SER A 154 2.64 3.12 0.10
CA SER A 154 3.94 2.63 -0.35
C SER A 154 4.80 2.24 0.86
N SER A 155 5.75 1.34 0.67
CA SER A 155 6.70 0.95 1.73
C SER A 155 7.77 2.00 2.00
N THR A 156 7.94 2.98 1.10
CA THR A 156 8.98 4.01 1.19
C THR A 156 8.65 5.02 2.27
N LEU A 157 9.62 5.32 3.12
CA LEU A 157 9.47 6.33 4.17
C LEU A 157 9.73 7.72 3.62
N ASP A 158 8.96 8.71 4.08
CA ASP A 158 9.19 10.10 3.71
C ASP A 158 10.44 10.64 4.42
N LYS A 159 11.44 10.98 3.63
CA LYS A 159 12.73 11.51 4.10
C LYS A 159 12.77 13.04 4.19
N SER A 160 11.72 13.71 3.70
CA SER A 160 11.70 15.19 3.65
C SER A 160 11.60 15.82 5.03
N GLY A 161 10.99 15.11 5.97
CA GLY A 161 10.67 15.61 7.30
C GLY A 161 9.67 16.76 7.27
N LYS A 162 8.97 16.95 6.15
CA LYS A 162 7.88 17.89 6.03
C LYS A 162 6.57 17.15 6.28
N TYR A 163 5.82 17.66 7.22
CA TYR A 163 4.45 17.23 7.45
C TYR A 163 3.54 17.84 6.39
N THR A 164 2.72 17.03 5.76
CA THR A 164 1.56 17.51 5.02
C THR A 164 0.32 16.91 5.67
N GLU A 165 -0.79 17.63 5.69
CA GLU A 165 -2.03 17.25 6.41
C GLU A 165 -2.56 15.85 6.08
N TYR A 166 -2.10 15.24 5.00
CA TYR A 166 -2.58 13.97 4.46
C TYR A 166 -1.56 12.83 4.50
N HIS A 167 -0.38 13.04 5.07
CA HIS A 167 0.65 12.01 5.15
C HIS A 167 1.05 11.79 6.60
N SER A 168 0.96 10.55 7.06
CA SER A 168 1.58 10.19 8.32
C SER A 168 3.09 10.42 8.23
N TYR A 169 3.67 10.94 9.29
CA TYR A 169 5.10 11.20 9.37
C TYR A 169 5.88 9.91 9.08
N GLY A 170 6.82 9.98 8.17
CA GLY A 170 7.66 8.85 7.82
C GLY A 170 7.09 7.87 6.79
N SER A 171 5.87 8.07 6.31
CA SER A 171 5.27 7.21 5.28
C SER A 171 4.89 7.98 4.02
N THR A 172 4.77 7.27 2.91
CA THR A 172 4.22 7.82 1.67
C THR A 172 3.01 7.01 1.23
N SER A 173 1.98 7.71 0.76
CA SER A 173 0.79 7.13 0.19
C SER A 173 0.54 7.71 -1.20
N TYR A 174 -0.24 7.01 -2.00
CA TYR A 174 -0.66 7.48 -3.32
C TYR A 174 -2.16 7.64 -3.33
N ALA A 175 -2.61 8.84 -3.70
CA ALA A 175 -4.00 9.12 -4.00
C ALA A 175 -4.20 9.06 -5.50
N LEU A 176 -5.17 8.29 -5.95
CA LEU A 176 -5.59 8.15 -7.32
C LEU A 176 -7.00 8.69 -7.42
N TYR A 177 -7.22 9.60 -8.36
CA TYR A 177 -8.52 10.17 -8.66
C TYR A 177 -8.87 9.87 -10.12
N PRO A 178 -10.13 9.55 -10.43
CA PRO A 178 -10.58 9.32 -11.79
C PRO A 178 -10.52 10.56 -12.65
#